data_8ff9cdda6162e93e0b6f54404a2157e0
#
_entry.id   8ff9cdda6162e93e0b6f54404a2157e0
#
_cell.length_a   1.000
_cell.length_b   1.000
_cell.length_c   1.000
_cell.angle_alpha   90.00
_cell.angle_beta   90.00
_cell.angle_gamma   90.00
#
_symmetry.space_group_name_H-M   'P 1'
#
loop_
_entity.id
_entity.type
_entity.pdbx_description
1 polymer ?
#
loop_
_entity_poly.entity_id
_entity_poly.type
_entity_poly.pdbx_seq_one_letter_code
_entity_poly.pdbx_strand_id
1 'polypeptide(L)'
;TWSYGICIAVVCEVIHMILIFLTNMDNSSQAFEFVKGATGPMMLGNSIAVGVSIILVSLFSHERFFRKKTSEGIAHTFQRGLLSCIVIAYLVTSTFTLVLQNGMAQIETQEVFTVAINDVEAAVREKSNHQLLEIVEKVKQEYEKDPTVSLTGLTEKYGIKEINVVDAGGIITNSTEADVIGNYDMNSKAQSKEFVDTLKVQDSFVQEYSPRGKDESVWRKYAAVNLAGGGFIQVGYDAEQFHAMLNGFVVDVTKDRHVGTNGFVAVLDEQLCMVIDNAYAGKHVSAIGIVPPEEMEQGRTATALYYADVVDGISDLSAEYMYVFKFVEGYCLIAAMPVDEAMFMRDASMLTSIFMQVLIFAALFVFIYILIKRVIINNLKKINDTLGRITEGDLNVTVDVRSNEEFSSLSDDINSTVATLKRYIAEAAARIDKELEYAKQIQLSALPTNFPTGEDYSIYAQMIAAKEVGGDFYDFYKLGDTTVAFLAADVSGKGIPAAMFMMTAKTIIKDLAESGMAVNDIFTRANEKLCENNEADMFVTAWMGILDLQTGNM
;
A
#
# COMPACT_ATOMS: atom_id res chain seq x y z
N THR A 1 -1.91 15.87 10.27
CA THR A 1 -1.77 17.18 9.78
C THR A 1 -0.51 17.39 8.96
N TRP A 2 0.74 17.53 9.48
CA TRP A 2 1.94 17.66 8.64
C TRP A 2 2.19 16.44 7.73
N SER A 3 1.95 15.23 8.22
CA SER A 3 2.05 13.99 7.43
C SER A 3 1.10 13.97 6.21
N TYR A 4 -0.10 14.49 6.36
CA TYR A 4 -1.03 14.60 5.22
C TYR A 4 -0.58 15.62 4.19
N GLY A 5 -0.02 16.75 4.64
CA GLY A 5 0.54 17.75 3.75
C GLY A 5 1.65 17.18 2.89
N ILE A 6 2.54 16.40 3.48
CA ILE A 6 3.62 15.70 2.75
C ILE A 6 3.04 14.71 1.73
N CYS A 7 2.08 13.86 2.14
CA CYS A 7 1.47 12.91 1.21
C CYS A 7 0.75 13.62 0.03
N ILE A 8 0.06 14.72 0.29
CA ILE A 8 -0.57 15.52 -0.77
C ILE A 8 0.49 16.11 -1.69
N ALA A 9 1.61 16.62 -1.16
CA ALA A 9 2.71 17.14 -1.98
C ALA A 9 3.27 16.08 -2.92
N VAL A 10 3.48 14.85 -2.44
CA VAL A 10 3.92 13.71 -3.27
C VAL A 10 2.93 13.41 -4.38
N VAL A 11 1.63 13.33 -4.07
CA VAL A 11 0.59 13.06 -5.09
C VAL A 11 0.52 14.19 -6.12
N CYS A 12 0.58 15.45 -5.68
CA CYS A 12 0.59 16.60 -6.59
C CYS A 12 1.82 16.57 -7.52
N GLU A 13 3.00 16.19 -7.01
CA GLU A 13 4.20 16.08 -7.80
C GLU A 13 4.13 14.97 -8.84
N VAL A 14 3.57 13.81 -8.48
CA VAL A 14 3.32 12.74 -9.45
C VAL A 14 2.40 13.21 -10.58
N ILE A 15 1.31 13.90 -10.25
CA ILE A 15 0.39 14.47 -11.26
C ILE A 15 1.13 15.50 -12.13
N HIS A 16 1.95 16.35 -11.54
CA HIS A 16 2.76 17.33 -12.24
C HIS A 16 3.73 16.68 -13.24
N MET A 17 4.45 15.62 -12.82
CA MET A 17 5.36 14.89 -13.69
C MET A 17 4.63 14.18 -14.84
N ILE A 18 3.47 13.61 -14.59
CA ILE A 18 2.61 13.03 -15.63
C ILE A 18 2.17 14.11 -16.63
N LEU A 19 1.79 15.29 -16.17
CA LEU A 19 1.40 16.40 -17.04
C LEU A 19 2.57 16.90 -17.90
N ILE A 20 3.78 17.04 -17.33
CA ILE A 20 4.98 17.40 -18.09
C ILE A 20 5.24 16.39 -19.20
N PHE A 21 5.15 15.09 -18.89
CA PHE A 21 5.33 14.04 -19.89
C PHE A 21 4.28 14.13 -21.01
N LEU A 22 2.99 14.25 -20.64
CA LEU A 22 1.88 14.30 -21.60
C LEU A 22 1.91 15.55 -22.49
N THR A 23 2.36 16.69 -21.95
CA THR A 23 2.45 17.95 -22.73
C THR A 23 3.65 18.01 -23.66
N ASN A 24 4.63 17.11 -23.51
CA ASN A 24 5.84 17.05 -24.32
C ASN A 24 5.97 15.71 -25.09
N MET A 25 4.87 15.08 -25.44
CA MET A 25 4.86 13.79 -26.14
C MET A 25 5.52 13.84 -27.52
N ASP A 26 5.58 15.00 -28.16
CA ASP A 26 6.27 15.20 -29.45
C ASP A 26 7.78 14.93 -29.37
N ASN A 27 8.36 15.03 -28.17
CA ASN A 27 9.74 14.67 -27.86
C ASN A 27 9.80 13.76 -26.62
N SER A 28 9.19 12.59 -26.74
CA SER A 28 8.95 11.66 -25.61
C SER A 28 10.25 11.21 -24.91
N SER A 29 11.35 11.05 -25.65
CA SER A 29 12.64 10.63 -25.06
C SER A 29 13.21 11.70 -24.14
N GLN A 30 13.26 12.98 -24.57
CA GLN A 30 13.74 14.08 -23.73
C GLN A 30 12.80 14.35 -22.54
N ALA A 31 11.47 14.23 -22.77
CA ALA A 31 10.50 14.37 -21.69
C ALA A 31 10.68 13.28 -20.63
N PHE A 32 10.94 12.06 -21.07
CA PHE A 32 11.20 10.93 -20.16
C PHE A 32 12.48 11.16 -19.33
N GLU A 33 13.60 11.50 -19.96
CA GLU A 33 14.87 11.76 -19.25
C GLU A 33 14.73 12.92 -18.24
N PHE A 34 14.00 13.99 -18.62
CA PHE A 34 13.71 15.07 -17.68
C PHE A 34 12.88 14.59 -16.49
N VAL A 35 11.78 13.86 -16.73
CA VAL A 35 10.91 13.34 -15.67
C VAL A 35 11.66 12.36 -14.78
N LYS A 36 12.47 11.46 -15.36
CA LYS A 36 13.33 10.51 -14.63
C LYS A 36 14.29 11.24 -13.69
N GLY A 37 15.00 12.25 -14.20
CA GLY A 37 15.98 13.00 -13.42
C GLY A 37 15.37 13.95 -12.38
N ALA A 38 14.24 14.59 -12.70
CA ALA A 38 13.60 15.59 -11.86
C ALA A 38 12.69 15.01 -10.75
N THR A 39 12.08 13.84 -10.97
CA THR A 39 11.07 13.27 -10.06
C THR A 39 11.57 13.13 -8.63
N GLY A 40 12.72 12.50 -8.42
CA GLY A 40 13.28 12.29 -7.08
C GLY A 40 13.57 13.59 -6.33
N PRO A 41 14.40 14.50 -6.88
CA PRO A 41 14.70 15.78 -6.25
C PRO A 41 13.46 16.65 -5.98
N MET A 42 12.51 16.72 -6.91
CA MET A 42 11.30 17.54 -6.76
C MET A 42 10.34 16.97 -5.73
N MET A 43 10.13 15.65 -5.70
CA MET A 43 9.32 15.00 -4.66
C MET A 43 9.89 15.22 -3.27
N LEU A 44 11.20 15.07 -3.09
CA LEU A 44 11.87 15.32 -1.82
C LEU A 44 11.83 16.81 -1.45
N GLY A 45 12.21 17.70 -2.36
CA GLY A 45 12.25 19.15 -2.12
C GLY A 45 10.88 19.71 -1.74
N ASN A 46 9.84 19.39 -2.50
CA ASN A 46 8.48 19.85 -2.24
C ASN A 46 7.89 19.24 -0.95
N SER A 47 8.18 17.97 -0.67
CA SER A 47 7.76 17.32 0.58
C SER A 47 8.40 17.98 1.81
N ILE A 48 9.69 18.29 1.76
CA ILE A 48 10.42 19.00 2.82
C ILE A 48 9.88 20.43 2.97
N ALA A 49 9.70 21.16 1.87
CA ALA A 49 9.19 22.54 1.87
C ALA A 49 7.79 22.61 2.50
N VAL A 50 6.89 21.73 2.14
CA VAL A 50 5.54 21.64 2.73
C VAL A 50 5.63 21.26 4.22
N GLY A 51 6.46 20.30 4.59
CA GLY A 51 6.68 19.91 5.98
C GLY A 51 7.17 21.07 6.83
N VAL A 52 8.20 21.78 6.40
CA VAL A 52 8.76 22.96 7.06
C VAL A 52 7.74 24.09 7.15
N SER A 53 7.01 24.37 6.08
CA SER A 53 5.98 25.42 6.05
C SER A 53 4.88 25.14 7.09
N ILE A 54 4.39 23.92 7.19
CA ILE A 54 3.38 23.53 8.19
C ILE A 54 3.95 23.65 9.61
N ILE A 55 5.21 23.29 9.84
CA ILE A 55 5.88 23.46 11.13
C ILE A 55 5.96 24.95 11.48
N LEU A 56 6.41 25.80 10.57
CA LEU A 56 6.51 27.25 10.79
C LEU A 56 5.13 27.86 11.09
N VAL A 57 4.11 27.56 10.29
CA VAL A 57 2.73 28.03 10.54
C VAL A 57 2.25 27.61 11.93
N SER A 58 2.50 26.37 12.32
CA SER A 58 2.12 25.87 13.66
C SER A 58 2.86 26.58 14.80
N LEU A 59 4.12 26.93 14.61
CA LEU A 59 4.90 27.71 15.56
C LEU A 59 4.37 29.14 15.69
N PHE A 60 4.07 29.81 14.57
CA PHE A 60 3.52 31.18 14.55
C PHE A 60 2.10 31.25 15.11
N SER A 61 1.29 30.21 14.89
CA SER A 61 -0.10 30.14 15.41
C SER A 61 -0.17 29.75 16.89
N HIS A 62 0.96 29.62 17.59
CA HIS A 62 1.05 29.16 18.99
C HIS A 62 0.40 27.79 19.24
N GLU A 63 0.15 26.98 18.22
CA GLU A 63 -0.29 25.62 18.36
C GLU A 63 0.87 24.75 18.87
N ARG A 64 0.71 24.13 20.04
CA ARG A 64 1.73 23.24 20.62
C ARG A 64 1.85 21.97 19.80
N PHE A 65 2.95 21.81 19.09
CA PHE A 65 3.28 20.68 18.20
C PHE A 65 3.21 19.30 18.89
N PHE A 66 3.50 19.24 20.18
CA PHE A 66 3.59 18.02 20.97
C PHE A 66 2.60 17.95 22.15
N ARG A 67 1.47 18.66 22.06
CA ARG A 67 0.46 18.48 23.10
C ARG A 67 -0.14 17.09 22.97
N LYS A 68 0.23 16.21 23.89
CA LYS A 68 -0.45 14.92 24.09
C LYS A 68 -1.91 15.25 24.47
N LYS A 69 -2.81 15.30 23.50
CA LYS A 69 -4.25 15.35 23.78
C LYS A 69 -4.58 14.06 24.51
N THR A 70 -5.08 14.17 25.73
CA THR A 70 -5.49 13.03 26.57
C THR A 70 -6.67 12.25 25.95
N SER A 71 -7.34 12.82 24.95
CA SER A 71 -8.32 12.12 24.11
C SER A 71 -8.28 12.67 22.69
N GLU A 72 -7.78 11.88 21.74
CA GLU A 72 -7.96 12.17 20.31
C GLU A 72 -9.28 11.57 19.86
N GLY A 73 -10.00 12.31 19.02
CA GLY A 73 -11.25 11.77 18.42
C GLY A 73 -10.94 10.51 17.58
N ILE A 74 -11.81 9.53 17.65
CA ILE A 74 -11.73 8.24 16.94
C ILE A 74 -11.39 8.46 15.45
N ALA A 75 -11.94 9.52 14.82
CA ALA A 75 -11.66 9.90 13.44
C ALA A 75 -10.16 10.11 13.16
N HIS A 76 -9.46 10.83 14.03
CA HIS A 76 -8.02 11.11 13.85
C HIS A 76 -7.15 9.88 14.08
N THR A 77 -7.53 9.03 15.03
CA THR A 77 -6.81 7.76 15.29
C THR A 77 -6.95 6.82 14.10
N PHE A 78 -8.17 6.64 13.57
CA PHE A 78 -8.41 5.84 12.37
C PHE A 78 -7.68 6.38 11.16
N GLN A 79 -7.72 7.67 10.94
CA GLN A 79 -7.07 8.31 9.81
C GLN A 79 -5.54 8.10 9.82
N ARG A 80 -4.90 8.22 11.00
CA ARG A 80 -3.45 7.94 11.13
C ARG A 80 -3.13 6.47 10.92
N GLY A 81 -3.92 5.56 11.50
CA GLY A 81 -3.77 4.13 11.28
C GLY A 81 -3.90 3.75 9.80
N LEU A 82 -4.93 4.26 9.12
CA LEU A 82 -5.15 4.06 7.70
C LEU A 82 -3.97 4.58 6.86
N LEU A 83 -3.49 5.80 7.12
CA LEU A 83 -2.34 6.36 6.43
C LEU A 83 -1.09 5.48 6.62
N SER A 84 -0.83 5.04 7.86
CA SER A 84 0.31 4.18 8.15
C SER A 84 0.23 2.83 7.41
N CYS A 85 -0.93 2.19 7.39
CA CYS A 85 -1.15 0.95 6.65
C CYS A 85 -0.93 1.13 5.14
N ILE A 86 -1.44 2.22 4.57
CA ILE A 86 -1.29 2.52 3.13
C ILE A 86 0.18 2.80 2.79
N VAL A 87 0.89 3.58 3.60
CA VAL A 87 2.33 3.84 3.39
C VAL A 87 3.15 2.55 3.46
N ILE A 88 2.88 1.69 4.44
CA ILE A 88 3.56 0.39 4.54
C ILE A 88 3.25 -0.48 3.33
N ALA A 89 1.98 -0.59 2.92
CA ALA A 89 1.58 -1.35 1.74
C ALA A 89 2.25 -0.81 0.46
N TYR A 90 2.31 0.52 0.29
CA TYR A 90 3.02 1.16 -0.81
C TYR A 90 4.51 0.81 -0.82
N LEU A 91 5.20 0.90 0.32
CA LEU A 91 6.63 0.58 0.42
C LEU A 91 6.90 -0.90 0.08
N VAL A 92 6.08 -1.81 0.58
CA VAL A 92 6.22 -3.25 0.29
C VAL A 92 6.00 -3.54 -1.20
N THR A 93 4.90 -3.03 -1.78
CA THR A 93 4.59 -3.25 -3.20
C THR A 93 5.62 -2.59 -4.11
N SER A 94 6.07 -1.37 -3.79
CA SER A 94 7.08 -0.65 -4.57
C SER A 94 8.42 -1.39 -4.54
N THR A 95 8.88 -1.85 -3.37
CA THR A 95 10.11 -2.63 -3.24
C THR A 95 10.03 -3.95 -4.01
N PHE A 96 8.92 -4.66 -3.90
CA PHE A 96 8.70 -5.90 -4.63
C PHE A 96 8.71 -5.68 -6.16
N THR A 97 8.01 -4.65 -6.64
CA THR A 97 8.00 -4.26 -8.06
C THR A 97 9.41 -3.95 -8.56
N LEU A 98 10.20 -3.21 -7.76
CA LEU A 98 11.57 -2.83 -8.09
C LEU A 98 12.49 -4.06 -8.26
N VAL A 99 12.40 -5.02 -7.34
CA VAL A 99 13.16 -6.26 -7.41
C VAL A 99 12.77 -7.09 -8.63
N LEU A 100 11.47 -7.24 -8.90
CA LEU A 100 10.98 -7.98 -10.05
C LEU A 100 11.41 -7.34 -11.38
N GLN A 101 11.22 -6.03 -11.52
CA GLN A 101 11.57 -5.33 -12.76
C GLN A 101 13.06 -5.34 -13.03
N ASN A 102 13.93 -5.23 -12.01
CA ASN A 102 15.36 -5.38 -12.18
C ASN A 102 15.75 -6.79 -12.66
N GLY A 103 15.17 -7.83 -12.06
CA GLY A 103 15.43 -9.20 -12.47
C GLY A 103 14.98 -9.48 -13.91
N MET A 104 13.79 -9.02 -14.28
CA MET A 104 13.25 -9.18 -15.63
C MET A 104 14.07 -8.41 -16.67
N ALA A 105 14.46 -7.17 -16.37
CA ALA A 105 15.27 -6.37 -17.29
C ALA A 105 16.63 -6.98 -17.59
N GLN A 106 17.28 -7.58 -16.61
CA GLN A 106 18.54 -8.28 -16.83
C GLN A 106 18.38 -9.47 -17.77
N ILE A 107 17.33 -10.28 -17.59
CA ILE A 107 17.03 -11.42 -18.46
C ILE A 107 16.73 -10.94 -19.89
N GLU A 108 15.88 -9.95 -20.04
CA GLU A 108 15.48 -9.40 -21.34
C GLU A 108 16.68 -8.79 -22.08
N THR A 109 17.51 -8.01 -21.40
CA THR A 109 18.73 -7.44 -21.96
C THR A 109 19.71 -8.53 -22.40
N GLN A 110 19.90 -9.56 -21.58
CA GLN A 110 20.75 -10.70 -21.92
C GLN A 110 20.24 -11.46 -23.15
N GLU A 111 18.92 -11.60 -23.29
CA GLU A 111 18.29 -12.23 -24.46
C GLU A 111 18.55 -11.42 -25.73
N VAL A 112 18.41 -10.09 -25.69
CA VAL A 112 18.68 -9.20 -26.84
C VAL A 112 20.13 -9.35 -27.32
N PHE A 113 21.10 -9.33 -26.39
CA PHE A 113 22.50 -9.55 -26.73
C PHE A 113 22.78 -10.94 -27.29
N THR A 114 22.16 -11.96 -26.69
CA THR A 114 22.33 -13.35 -27.14
C THR A 114 21.80 -13.54 -28.55
N VAL A 115 20.64 -12.97 -28.86
CA VAL A 115 20.07 -13.02 -30.21
C VAL A 115 21.00 -12.31 -31.20
N ALA A 116 21.47 -11.10 -30.87
CA ALA A 116 22.37 -10.34 -31.75
C ALA A 116 23.67 -11.10 -32.05
N ILE A 117 24.29 -11.70 -31.05
CA ILE A 117 25.50 -12.51 -31.24
C ILE A 117 25.23 -13.77 -32.07
N ASN A 118 24.14 -14.49 -31.78
CA ASN A 118 23.80 -15.71 -32.51
C ASN A 118 23.46 -15.43 -33.99
N ASP A 119 22.85 -14.27 -34.26
CA ASP A 119 22.59 -13.80 -35.62
C ASP A 119 23.88 -13.55 -36.42
N VAL A 120 24.89 -12.92 -35.77
CA VAL A 120 26.20 -12.69 -36.39
C VAL A 120 26.91 -14.02 -36.58
N GLU A 121 26.93 -14.89 -35.54
CA GLU A 121 27.47 -16.21 -35.64
C GLU A 121 26.93 -17.02 -36.83
N ALA A 122 25.58 -17.06 -36.92
CA ALA A 122 24.92 -17.79 -38.00
C ALA A 122 25.33 -17.25 -39.38
N ALA A 123 25.36 -15.91 -39.54
CA ALA A 123 25.75 -15.28 -40.80
C ALA A 123 27.21 -15.52 -41.16
N VAL A 124 28.12 -15.46 -40.17
CA VAL A 124 29.57 -15.79 -40.38
C VAL A 124 29.73 -17.24 -40.76
N ARG A 125 29.07 -18.16 -40.06
CA ARG A 125 29.12 -19.61 -40.37
C ARG A 125 28.53 -19.92 -41.76
N GLU A 126 27.39 -19.38 -42.09
CA GLU A 126 26.75 -19.57 -43.39
C GLU A 126 27.66 -19.11 -44.52
N LYS A 127 28.21 -17.91 -44.41
CA LYS A 127 29.11 -17.32 -45.42
C LYS A 127 30.42 -18.13 -45.55
N SER A 128 31.02 -18.47 -44.44
CA SER A 128 32.22 -19.32 -44.38
C SER A 128 31.99 -20.69 -44.99
N ASN A 129 30.91 -21.38 -44.63
CA ASN A 129 30.58 -22.70 -45.12
C ASN A 129 30.29 -22.68 -46.64
N HIS A 130 29.55 -21.68 -47.12
CA HIS A 130 29.26 -21.51 -48.53
C HIS A 130 30.57 -21.40 -49.37
N GLN A 131 31.50 -20.56 -48.93
CA GLN A 131 32.75 -20.34 -49.63
C GLN A 131 33.66 -21.59 -49.60
N LEU A 132 33.73 -22.29 -48.49
CA LEU A 132 34.46 -23.54 -48.39
C LEU A 132 33.92 -24.58 -49.35
N LEU A 133 32.58 -24.73 -49.44
CA LEU A 133 31.93 -25.65 -50.38
C LEU A 133 32.18 -25.25 -51.83
N GLU A 134 32.17 -23.96 -52.16
CA GLU A 134 32.51 -23.49 -53.49
C GLU A 134 33.94 -23.86 -53.92
N ILE A 135 34.90 -23.77 -52.99
CA ILE A 135 36.29 -24.15 -53.23
C ILE A 135 36.43 -25.66 -53.36
N VAL A 136 35.80 -26.44 -52.45
CA VAL A 136 35.82 -27.91 -52.56
C VAL A 136 35.24 -28.38 -53.89
N GLU A 137 34.16 -27.77 -54.33
CA GLU A 137 33.54 -28.14 -55.63
C GLU A 137 34.45 -27.80 -56.81
N LYS A 138 35.19 -26.68 -56.78
CA LYS A 138 36.20 -26.36 -57.78
C LYS A 138 37.36 -27.36 -57.79
N VAL A 139 37.84 -27.74 -56.62
CA VAL A 139 38.87 -28.75 -56.44
C VAL A 139 38.39 -30.12 -56.96
N LYS A 140 37.18 -30.54 -56.67
CA LYS A 140 36.53 -31.75 -57.18
C LYS A 140 36.49 -31.74 -58.73
N GLN A 141 36.03 -30.66 -59.33
CA GLN A 141 35.92 -30.54 -60.81
C GLN A 141 37.30 -30.69 -61.49
N GLU A 142 38.35 -30.12 -60.93
CA GLU A 142 39.71 -30.29 -61.48
C GLU A 142 40.23 -31.71 -61.27
N TYR A 143 39.98 -32.32 -60.12
CA TYR A 143 40.37 -33.68 -59.81
C TYR A 143 39.64 -34.73 -60.67
N GLU A 144 38.33 -34.58 -60.85
CA GLU A 144 37.51 -35.48 -61.70
C GLU A 144 37.87 -35.37 -63.17
N LYS A 145 38.35 -34.20 -63.63
CA LYS A 145 38.80 -33.98 -65.00
C LYS A 145 40.18 -34.65 -65.24
N ASP A 146 41.08 -34.60 -64.27
CA ASP A 146 42.40 -35.26 -64.33
C ASP A 146 42.79 -35.82 -62.95
N PRO A 147 42.50 -37.08 -62.65
CA PRO A 147 42.82 -37.70 -61.37
C PRO A 147 44.36 -37.75 -61.05
N THR A 148 45.20 -37.37 -62.00
CA THR A 148 46.69 -37.31 -61.79
C THR A 148 47.17 -35.90 -61.44
N VAL A 149 46.24 -34.94 -61.34
CA VAL A 149 46.55 -33.53 -60.98
C VAL A 149 47.32 -33.46 -59.66
N SER A 150 48.27 -32.58 -59.60
CA SER A 150 49.04 -32.37 -58.36
C SER A 150 48.11 -31.72 -57.29
N LEU A 151 47.80 -32.50 -56.23
CA LEU A 151 47.04 -31.98 -55.09
C LEU A 151 47.75 -30.79 -54.42
N THR A 152 49.08 -30.81 -54.34
CA THR A 152 49.86 -29.67 -53.82
C THR A 152 49.75 -28.45 -54.72
N GLY A 153 49.69 -28.63 -56.08
CA GLY A 153 49.38 -27.47 -56.95
C GLY A 153 48.03 -26.90 -56.76
N LEU A 154 46.99 -27.70 -56.43
CA LEU A 154 45.66 -27.25 -56.09
C LEU A 154 45.60 -26.53 -54.74
N THR A 155 46.39 -26.95 -53.75
CA THR A 155 46.44 -26.22 -52.48
C THR A 155 47.02 -24.81 -52.64
N GLU A 156 48.06 -24.64 -53.44
CA GLU A 156 48.63 -23.32 -53.75
C GLU A 156 47.64 -22.45 -54.56
N LYS A 157 46.94 -23.04 -55.55
CA LYS A 157 45.99 -22.33 -56.41
C LYS A 157 44.80 -21.81 -55.65
N TYR A 158 44.27 -22.57 -54.71
CA TYR A 158 43.02 -22.24 -54.00
C TYR A 158 43.27 -21.72 -52.56
N GLY A 159 44.53 -21.59 -52.15
CA GLY A 159 44.84 -21.09 -50.83
C GLY A 159 44.38 -22.00 -49.68
N ILE A 160 44.41 -23.31 -49.89
CA ILE A 160 44.02 -24.34 -48.91
C ILE A 160 45.25 -25.11 -48.45
N LYS A 161 45.18 -25.73 -47.27
CA LYS A 161 46.33 -26.39 -46.64
C LYS A 161 46.40 -27.88 -46.93
N GLU A 162 45.28 -28.53 -47.01
CA GLU A 162 45.17 -29.96 -47.10
C GLU A 162 44.06 -30.37 -48.05
N ILE A 163 44.36 -31.36 -48.90
CA ILE A 163 43.37 -32.03 -49.73
C ILE A 163 43.49 -33.52 -49.46
N ASN A 164 42.37 -34.20 -49.16
CA ASN A 164 42.29 -35.65 -49.00
C ASN A 164 41.26 -36.21 -50.00
N VAL A 165 41.60 -37.26 -50.68
CA VAL A 165 40.69 -38.05 -51.48
C VAL A 165 40.44 -39.37 -50.77
N VAL A 166 39.17 -39.62 -50.46
CA VAL A 166 38.70 -40.73 -49.65
C VAL A 166 37.85 -41.65 -50.47
N ASP A 167 38.10 -42.96 -50.40
CA ASP A 167 37.30 -43.94 -51.10
C ASP A 167 35.92 -44.22 -50.44
N ALA A 168 35.04 -45.01 -51.05
CA ALA A 168 33.77 -45.39 -50.51
C ALA A 168 33.82 -46.18 -49.20
N GLY A 169 34.95 -46.73 -48.84
CA GLY A 169 35.22 -47.43 -47.59
C GLY A 169 35.68 -46.51 -46.45
N GLY A 170 36.03 -45.28 -46.77
CA GLY A 170 36.52 -44.29 -45.78
C GLY A 170 38.04 -44.28 -45.63
N ILE A 171 38.79 -44.89 -46.58
CA ILE A 171 40.28 -44.90 -46.59
C ILE A 171 40.77 -43.71 -47.42
N ILE A 172 41.74 -42.97 -46.94
CA ILE A 172 42.40 -41.91 -47.72
C ILE A 172 43.32 -42.57 -48.78
N THR A 173 42.93 -42.37 -50.06
CA THR A 173 43.64 -42.96 -51.20
C THR A 173 44.66 -42.01 -51.81
N ASN A 174 44.44 -40.71 -51.70
CA ASN A 174 45.40 -39.68 -52.12
C ASN A 174 45.32 -38.47 -51.15
N SER A 175 46.42 -37.80 -50.91
CA SER A 175 46.50 -36.68 -49.99
C SER A 175 47.70 -35.80 -50.27
N THR A 176 47.61 -34.53 -49.89
CA THR A 176 48.71 -33.59 -49.76
C THR A 176 49.71 -33.99 -48.64
N GLU A 177 49.22 -34.78 -47.65
CA GLU A 177 50.01 -35.33 -46.55
C GLU A 177 50.34 -36.84 -46.86
N ALA A 178 51.54 -37.13 -47.23
CA ALA A 178 51.95 -38.49 -47.70
C ALA A 178 51.79 -39.60 -46.63
N ASP A 179 51.84 -39.29 -45.36
CA ASP A 179 51.81 -40.24 -44.24
C ASP A 179 50.41 -40.77 -43.91
N VAL A 180 49.35 -40.12 -44.43
CA VAL A 180 47.95 -40.58 -44.25
C VAL A 180 47.45 -41.46 -45.40
N ILE A 181 48.16 -41.51 -46.55
CA ILE A 181 47.74 -42.24 -47.71
C ILE A 181 47.74 -43.73 -47.44
N GLY A 182 46.60 -44.41 -47.57
CA GLY A 182 46.42 -45.84 -47.30
C GLY A 182 46.53 -46.26 -45.84
N ASN A 183 46.92 -45.36 -44.94
CA ASN A 183 47.21 -45.65 -43.54
C ASN A 183 46.14 -45.06 -42.59
N TYR A 184 45.35 -44.04 -43.03
CA TYR A 184 44.35 -43.42 -42.20
C TYR A 184 42.93 -43.81 -42.64
N ASP A 185 42.26 -44.51 -41.71
CA ASP A 185 40.83 -44.83 -41.85
C ASP A 185 39.97 -43.74 -41.17
N MET A 186 39.17 -43.05 -41.97
CA MET A 186 38.28 -42.00 -41.49
C MET A 186 37.23 -42.54 -40.49
N ASN A 187 36.95 -43.84 -40.47
CA ASN A 187 36.06 -44.47 -39.51
C ASN A 187 36.69 -44.66 -38.11
N SER A 188 38.00 -44.46 -37.99
CA SER A 188 38.78 -44.77 -36.77
C SER A 188 38.54 -43.77 -35.63
N LYS A 189 38.15 -42.53 -35.93
CA LYS A 189 37.88 -41.49 -34.96
C LYS A 189 36.52 -40.85 -35.21
N ALA A 190 35.84 -40.46 -34.14
CA ALA A 190 34.48 -39.86 -34.21
C ALA A 190 34.43 -38.66 -35.15
N GLN A 191 35.42 -37.74 -35.07
CA GLN A 191 35.51 -36.54 -35.87
C GLN A 191 35.59 -36.80 -37.38
N SER A 192 36.47 -37.72 -37.81
CA SER A 192 36.63 -38.08 -39.24
C SER A 192 35.48 -38.95 -39.73
N LYS A 193 34.93 -39.83 -38.87
CA LYS A 193 33.78 -40.68 -39.18
C LYS A 193 32.52 -39.86 -39.51
N GLU A 194 32.37 -38.68 -38.94
CA GLU A 194 31.23 -37.77 -39.23
C GLU A 194 31.14 -37.46 -40.75
N PHE A 195 32.28 -37.28 -41.44
CA PHE A 195 32.32 -37.13 -42.90
C PHE A 195 31.77 -38.35 -43.62
N VAL A 196 32.26 -39.53 -43.25
CA VAL A 196 31.84 -40.78 -43.88
C VAL A 196 30.34 -41.02 -43.68
N ASP A 197 29.82 -40.79 -42.48
CA ASP A 197 28.43 -41.06 -42.19
C ASP A 197 27.49 -39.99 -42.81
N THR A 198 27.86 -38.71 -42.79
CA THR A 198 27.06 -37.62 -43.36
C THR A 198 27.00 -37.63 -44.86
N LEU A 199 28.14 -37.90 -45.54
CA LEU A 199 28.25 -37.94 -46.99
C LEU A 199 27.62 -39.19 -47.64
N LYS A 200 27.17 -40.18 -46.86
CA LYS A 200 26.27 -41.26 -47.34
C LYS A 200 24.86 -40.79 -47.64
N VAL A 201 24.44 -39.67 -46.98
CA VAL A 201 23.07 -39.17 -47.04
C VAL A 201 23.00 -37.79 -47.71
N GLN A 202 24.06 -36.99 -47.65
CA GLN A 202 24.20 -35.65 -48.17
C GLN A 202 25.29 -35.58 -49.24
N ASP A 203 25.16 -34.63 -50.18
CA ASP A 203 26.18 -34.45 -51.23
C ASP A 203 27.40 -33.68 -50.77
N SER A 204 27.29 -32.94 -49.69
CA SER A 204 28.36 -32.13 -49.12
C SER A 204 28.27 -32.03 -47.61
N PHE A 205 29.40 -31.78 -46.96
CA PHE A 205 29.47 -31.57 -45.54
C PHE A 205 30.60 -30.60 -45.19
N VAL A 206 30.31 -29.68 -44.24
CA VAL A 206 31.31 -28.76 -43.66
C VAL A 206 31.35 -28.98 -42.16
N GLN A 207 32.54 -29.34 -41.66
CA GLN A 207 32.79 -29.53 -40.24
C GLN A 207 33.06 -28.18 -39.56
N GLU A 208 32.70 -28.05 -38.31
CA GLU A 208 33.09 -26.90 -37.49
C GLU A 208 34.62 -26.82 -37.32
N TYR A 209 35.12 -25.59 -37.10
CA TYR A 209 36.51 -25.36 -36.77
C TYR A 209 36.87 -26.09 -35.47
N SER A 210 37.77 -27.05 -35.54
CA SER A 210 38.04 -28.00 -34.47
C SER A 210 39.46 -28.53 -34.50
N PRO A 211 39.97 -29.07 -33.37
CA PRO A 211 41.26 -29.75 -33.33
C PRO A 211 41.31 -30.91 -34.34
N ARG A 212 42.44 -31.09 -35.02
CA ARG A 212 42.63 -32.14 -36.01
C ARG A 212 42.64 -33.53 -35.34
N GLY A 213 41.93 -34.49 -35.91
CA GLY A 213 41.83 -35.84 -35.36
C GLY A 213 43.15 -36.60 -35.24
N LYS A 214 44.17 -36.24 -36.01
CA LYS A 214 45.51 -36.82 -35.95
C LYS A 214 46.41 -36.12 -34.93
N ASP A 215 46.29 -34.79 -34.81
CA ASP A 215 47.10 -33.96 -33.93
C ASP A 215 46.18 -32.88 -33.34
N GLU A 216 45.78 -33.04 -32.07
CA GLU A 216 44.83 -32.13 -31.38
C GLU A 216 45.43 -30.74 -31.09
N SER A 217 46.71 -30.52 -31.29
CA SER A 217 47.36 -29.22 -31.20
C SER A 217 47.11 -28.35 -32.44
N VAL A 218 46.72 -28.97 -33.56
CA VAL A 218 46.46 -28.31 -34.83
C VAL A 218 44.97 -28.17 -35.06
N TRP A 219 44.52 -26.96 -35.19
CA TRP A 219 43.11 -26.64 -35.49
C TRP A 219 42.91 -26.48 -36.98
N ARG A 220 41.82 -27.04 -37.52
CA ARG A 220 41.45 -26.93 -38.93
C ARG A 220 39.94 -26.90 -39.10
N LYS A 221 39.50 -26.27 -40.20
CA LYS A 221 38.15 -26.40 -40.73
C LYS A 221 38.20 -27.22 -42.00
N TYR A 222 37.33 -28.22 -42.08
CA TYR A 222 37.24 -29.12 -43.22
C TYR A 222 35.89 -29.02 -43.92
N ALA A 223 35.89 -29.11 -45.26
CA ALA A 223 34.73 -29.33 -46.07
C ALA A 223 34.93 -30.47 -47.05
N ALA A 224 33.89 -31.18 -47.38
CA ALA A 224 33.97 -32.30 -48.32
C ALA A 224 32.71 -32.38 -49.22
N VAL A 225 32.90 -32.91 -50.42
CA VAL A 225 31.87 -33.22 -51.40
C VAL A 225 32.05 -34.61 -52.02
N ASN A 226 30.95 -35.26 -52.34
CA ASN A 226 30.97 -36.61 -52.98
C ASN A 226 31.57 -36.55 -54.36
N LEU A 227 32.38 -37.62 -54.70
CA LEU A 227 32.91 -37.85 -56.04
C LEU A 227 31.99 -38.74 -56.89
N ALA A 228 31.90 -38.50 -58.19
CA ALA A 228 31.09 -39.30 -59.13
C ALA A 228 31.47 -40.78 -59.17
N GLY A 229 32.75 -41.10 -58.87
CA GLY A 229 33.28 -42.47 -58.81
C GLY A 229 33.06 -43.20 -57.48
N GLY A 230 32.36 -42.57 -56.53
CA GLY A 230 32.21 -43.03 -55.13
C GLY A 230 33.32 -42.51 -54.22
N GLY A 231 33.04 -42.41 -52.91
CA GLY A 231 33.88 -41.70 -51.97
C GLY A 231 33.72 -40.17 -52.03
N PHE A 232 34.64 -39.42 -51.46
CA PHE A 232 34.56 -37.97 -51.39
C PHE A 232 35.93 -37.30 -51.45
N ILE A 233 35.95 -36.02 -51.79
CA ILE A 233 37.12 -35.15 -51.67
C ILE A 233 36.92 -34.17 -50.53
N GLN A 234 37.91 -34.06 -49.66
CA GLN A 234 37.90 -33.20 -48.50
C GLN A 234 39.02 -32.16 -48.64
N VAL A 235 38.71 -30.91 -48.31
CA VAL A 235 39.71 -29.83 -48.17
C VAL A 235 39.76 -29.31 -46.76
N GLY A 236 40.98 -28.92 -46.30
CA GLY A 236 41.19 -28.35 -44.98
C GLY A 236 41.90 -27.01 -45.03
N TYR A 237 41.44 -26.08 -44.22
CA TYR A 237 42.10 -24.81 -43.94
C TYR A 237 42.80 -24.88 -42.60
N ASP A 238 44.04 -24.35 -42.50
CA ASP A 238 44.64 -24.05 -41.19
C ASP A 238 44.08 -22.73 -40.62
N ALA A 239 44.45 -22.43 -39.35
CA ALA A 239 43.97 -21.25 -38.66
C ALA A 239 44.29 -19.97 -39.42
N GLU A 240 45.51 -19.79 -39.92
CA GLU A 240 45.92 -18.56 -40.59
C GLU A 240 45.13 -18.31 -41.88
N GLN A 241 45.01 -19.33 -42.74
CA GLN A 241 44.28 -19.23 -43.99
C GLN A 241 42.78 -19.05 -43.76
N PHE A 242 42.24 -19.74 -42.78
CA PHE A 242 40.83 -19.64 -42.41
C PHE A 242 40.50 -18.24 -41.90
N HIS A 243 41.32 -17.69 -40.98
CA HIS A 243 41.12 -16.35 -40.46
C HIS A 243 41.33 -15.27 -41.55
N ALA A 244 42.31 -15.41 -42.42
CA ALA A 244 42.52 -14.47 -43.53
C ALA A 244 41.29 -14.41 -44.47
N MET A 245 40.67 -15.56 -44.74
CA MET A 245 39.42 -15.64 -45.49
C MET A 245 38.25 -15.00 -44.73
N LEU A 246 38.10 -15.31 -43.43
CA LEU A 246 36.99 -14.83 -42.61
C LEU A 246 37.04 -13.32 -42.35
N ASN A 247 38.24 -12.71 -42.20
CA ASN A 247 38.36 -11.27 -41.88
C ASN A 247 37.59 -10.40 -42.86
N GLY A 248 37.58 -10.73 -44.16
CA GLY A 248 36.78 -9.99 -45.16
C GLY A 248 35.28 -10.08 -44.93
N PHE A 249 34.77 -11.25 -44.49
CA PHE A 249 33.33 -11.47 -44.28
C PHE A 249 32.84 -10.94 -42.98
N VAL A 250 33.64 -11.10 -41.94
CA VAL A 250 33.33 -10.62 -40.59
C VAL A 250 33.08 -9.11 -40.62
N VAL A 251 33.93 -8.35 -41.32
CA VAL A 251 33.74 -6.92 -41.53
C VAL A 251 32.43 -6.64 -42.27
N ASP A 252 32.15 -7.33 -43.34
CA ASP A 252 30.91 -7.16 -44.12
C ASP A 252 29.63 -7.50 -43.31
N VAL A 253 29.69 -8.59 -42.55
CA VAL A 253 28.52 -9.06 -41.76
C VAL A 253 28.25 -8.15 -40.57
N THR A 254 29.27 -7.54 -39.97
CA THR A 254 29.10 -6.69 -38.77
C THR A 254 28.87 -5.22 -39.08
N LYS A 255 29.25 -4.75 -40.27
CA LYS A 255 29.22 -3.31 -40.64
C LYS A 255 27.85 -2.65 -40.47
N ASP A 256 26.75 -3.35 -40.77
CA ASP A 256 25.38 -2.85 -40.72
C ASP A 256 24.56 -3.44 -39.56
N ARG A 257 25.20 -4.16 -38.64
CA ARG A 257 24.52 -4.79 -37.51
C ARG A 257 24.71 -3.99 -36.23
N HIS A 258 23.59 -3.58 -35.68
CA HIS A 258 23.51 -2.82 -34.43
C HIS A 258 22.74 -3.63 -33.38
N VAL A 259 23.08 -3.39 -32.12
CA VAL A 259 22.31 -3.87 -30.97
C VAL A 259 21.47 -2.70 -30.46
N GLY A 260 20.17 -2.75 -30.60
CA GLY A 260 19.33 -1.57 -30.36
C GLY A 260 19.57 -0.46 -31.40
N THR A 261 19.55 0.78 -30.96
CA THR A 261 19.73 1.97 -31.82
C THR A 261 21.18 2.45 -31.87
N ASN A 262 21.86 2.47 -30.71
CA ASN A 262 23.20 3.03 -30.53
C ASN A 262 24.24 1.97 -30.11
N GLY A 263 23.84 0.73 -30.00
CA GLY A 263 24.75 -0.36 -29.72
C GLY A 263 25.47 -0.86 -30.96
N PHE A 264 26.49 -1.67 -30.80
CA PHE A 264 27.31 -2.22 -31.87
C PHE A 264 27.65 -3.68 -31.65
N VAL A 265 28.03 -4.35 -32.73
CA VAL A 265 28.70 -5.67 -32.69
C VAL A 265 30.13 -5.48 -33.15
N ALA A 266 31.07 -5.97 -32.34
CA ALA A 266 32.48 -5.98 -32.70
C ALA A 266 33.00 -7.41 -32.75
N VAL A 267 34.02 -7.62 -33.57
CA VAL A 267 34.73 -8.88 -33.69
C VAL A 267 36.18 -8.67 -33.35
N LEU A 268 36.73 -9.54 -32.50
CA LEU A 268 38.13 -9.54 -32.09
C LEU A 268 38.81 -10.83 -32.57
N ASP A 269 40.06 -10.72 -32.93
CA ASP A 269 40.93 -11.87 -33.22
C ASP A 269 41.38 -12.60 -31.93
N GLU A 270 42.23 -13.60 -32.09
CA GLU A 270 42.78 -14.40 -30.96
C GLU A 270 43.62 -13.57 -29.97
N GLN A 271 44.10 -12.38 -30.38
CA GLN A 271 44.85 -11.45 -29.55
C GLN A 271 43.94 -10.35 -28.97
N LEU A 272 42.63 -10.50 -29.08
CA LEU A 272 41.63 -9.51 -28.69
C LEU A 272 41.82 -8.16 -29.38
N CYS A 273 42.36 -8.15 -30.61
CA CYS A 273 42.45 -6.98 -31.46
C CYS A 273 41.23 -6.89 -32.39
N MET A 274 40.75 -5.67 -32.66
CA MET A 274 39.52 -5.44 -33.39
C MET A 274 39.66 -5.75 -34.89
N VAL A 275 38.79 -6.61 -35.40
CA VAL A 275 38.66 -6.94 -36.82
C VAL A 275 37.46 -6.12 -37.37
N ILE A 276 37.69 -4.84 -37.64
CA ILE A 276 36.68 -3.87 -38.09
C ILE A 276 37.31 -2.93 -39.14
N ASP A 277 36.45 -2.23 -39.89
CA ASP A 277 36.89 -1.24 -40.90
C ASP A 277 36.68 0.19 -40.36
N ASN A 278 37.44 0.58 -39.33
CA ASN A 278 37.41 1.92 -38.75
C ASN A 278 38.77 2.28 -38.11
N ALA A 279 38.82 3.43 -37.42
CA ALA A 279 40.01 3.99 -36.75
C ALA A 279 40.61 3.05 -35.64
N TYR A 280 39.90 2.03 -35.23
CA TYR A 280 40.30 1.07 -34.20
C TYR A 280 40.76 -0.30 -34.80
N ALA A 281 40.73 -0.44 -36.12
CA ALA A 281 41.18 -1.67 -36.76
C ALA A 281 42.60 -2.09 -36.30
N GLY A 282 42.73 -3.34 -35.88
CA GLY A 282 43.98 -3.90 -35.34
C GLY A 282 44.40 -3.41 -33.96
N LYS A 283 43.64 -2.55 -33.31
CA LYS A 283 43.90 -2.16 -31.92
C LYS A 283 43.26 -3.14 -30.95
N HIS A 284 43.92 -3.36 -29.82
CA HIS A 284 43.39 -4.18 -28.74
C HIS A 284 42.08 -3.57 -28.17
N VAL A 285 41.15 -4.41 -27.73
CA VAL A 285 39.82 -4.01 -27.23
C VAL A 285 39.88 -3.01 -26.10
N SER A 286 40.95 -2.98 -25.31
CA SER A 286 41.16 -1.96 -24.26
C SER A 286 41.31 -0.53 -24.81
N ALA A 287 41.59 -0.37 -26.10
CA ALA A 287 41.66 0.97 -26.72
C ALA A 287 40.29 1.66 -26.84
N ILE A 288 39.18 0.91 -26.75
CA ILE A 288 37.82 1.45 -26.68
C ILE A 288 37.25 1.45 -25.25
N GLY A 289 38.09 1.17 -24.22
CA GLY A 289 37.68 1.19 -22.83
C GLY A 289 37.19 -0.15 -22.26
N ILE A 290 37.08 -1.19 -23.07
CA ILE A 290 36.70 -2.52 -22.58
C ILE A 290 37.92 -3.22 -21.98
N VAL A 291 37.93 -3.42 -20.66
CA VAL A 291 38.92 -4.24 -19.97
C VAL A 291 38.46 -5.70 -20.09
N PRO A 292 39.23 -6.57 -20.76
CA PRO A 292 38.85 -7.98 -20.94
C PRO A 292 38.67 -8.67 -19.58
N PRO A 293 37.55 -9.32 -19.32
CA PRO A 293 37.40 -10.20 -18.15
C PRO A 293 38.25 -11.47 -18.32
N GLU A 294 38.52 -12.15 -17.21
CA GLU A 294 39.38 -13.36 -17.21
C GLU A 294 38.88 -14.45 -18.17
N GLU A 295 37.58 -14.63 -18.29
CA GLU A 295 36.95 -15.57 -19.22
C GLU A 295 37.26 -15.21 -20.67
N MET A 296 37.28 -13.92 -21.02
CA MET A 296 37.63 -13.47 -22.37
C MET A 296 39.12 -13.71 -22.68
N GLU A 297 39.99 -13.41 -21.72
CA GLU A 297 41.45 -13.69 -21.88
C GLU A 297 41.76 -15.17 -21.99
N GLN A 298 40.94 -16.02 -21.37
CA GLN A 298 41.08 -17.49 -21.44
C GLN A 298 40.38 -18.11 -22.66
N GLY A 299 39.80 -17.32 -23.55
CA GLY A 299 39.07 -17.79 -24.73
C GLY A 299 37.77 -18.54 -24.42
N ARG A 300 37.17 -18.29 -23.26
CA ARG A 300 35.94 -18.94 -22.81
C ARG A 300 34.74 -18.03 -23.03
N THR A 301 33.67 -18.54 -23.64
CA THR A 301 32.41 -17.86 -23.77
C THR A 301 31.77 -17.68 -22.41
N ALA A 302 31.31 -16.45 -22.10
CA ALA A 302 30.52 -16.14 -20.92
C ALA A 302 29.15 -15.58 -21.30
N THR A 303 28.14 -15.98 -20.55
CA THR A 303 26.76 -15.48 -20.72
C THR A 303 26.43 -14.36 -19.77
N ALA A 304 27.37 -13.94 -18.91
CA ALA A 304 27.17 -12.83 -17.98
C ALA A 304 27.18 -11.49 -18.72
N LEU A 305 26.48 -10.50 -18.14
CA LEU A 305 26.52 -9.11 -18.59
C LEU A 305 27.72 -8.41 -17.93
N TYR A 306 28.54 -7.77 -18.76
CA TYR A 306 29.70 -6.99 -18.33
C TYR A 306 29.44 -5.50 -18.59
N TYR A 307 30.18 -4.65 -17.89
CA TYR A 307 30.09 -3.19 -18.01
C TYR A 307 31.43 -2.59 -18.37
N ALA A 308 31.45 -1.59 -19.22
CA ALA A 308 32.64 -0.85 -19.59
C ALA A 308 32.31 0.60 -19.94
N ASP A 309 33.25 1.51 -19.63
CA ASP A 309 33.20 2.87 -20.13
C ASP A 309 33.81 2.91 -21.54
N VAL A 310 32.94 2.85 -22.56
CA VAL A 310 33.38 2.83 -23.95
C VAL A 310 33.57 4.26 -24.44
N VAL A 311 34.73 4.54 -25.02
CA VAL A 311 35.07 5.83 -25.60
C VAL A 311 34.64 5.85 -27.07
N ASP A 312 33.73 6.76 -27.42
CA ASP A 312 33.37 7.01 -28.81
C ASP A 312 34.52 7.73 -29.51
N GLY A 313 35.08 7.09 -30.55
CA GLY A 313 36.22 7.60 -31.29
C GLY A 313 35.98 8.90 -32.10
N ILE A 314 34.75 9.39 -32.11
CA ILE A 314 34.35 10.62 -32.85
C ILE A 314 34.20 11.80 -31.92
N SER A 315 33.72 11.60 -30.68
CA SER A 315 33.33 12.69 -29.77
C SER A 315 34.17 12.78 -28.49
N ASP A 316 35.14 11.89 -28.25
CA ASP A 316 35.88 11.75 -26.98
C ASP A 316 34.98 11.66 -25.72
N LEU A 317 33.69 11.38 -25.91
CA LEU A 317 32.74 11.17 -24.83
C LEU A 317 32.75 9.69 -24.44
N SER A 318 32.96 9.41 -23.17
CA SER A 318 32.76 8.09 -22.62
C SER A 318 31.32 7.90 -22.19
N ALA A 319 30.74 6.77 -22.56
CA ALA A 319 29.45 6.33 -22.05
C ALA A 319 29.59 4.92 -21.46
N GLU A 320 28.80 4.66 -20.43
CA GLU A 320 28.76 3.31 -19.82
C GLU A 320 27.96 2.38 -20.74
N TYR A 321 28.61 1.29 -21.15
CA TYR A 321 28.02 0.26 -22.00
C TYR A 321 27.88 -1.06 -21.22
N MET A 322 26.82 -1.77 -21.52
CA MET A 322 26.67 -3.21 -21.20
C MET A 322 27.10 -4.01 -22.41
N TYR A 323 27.77 -5.14 -22.18
CA TYR A 323 28.17 -6.02 -23.26
C TYR A 323 28.16 -7.48 -22.82
N VAL A 324 28.06 -8.37 -23.82
CA VAL A 324 28.29 -9.82 -23.72
C VAL A 324 29.27 -10.23 -24.81
N PHE A 325 29.91 -11.37 -24.64
CA PHE A 325 30.83 -11.88 -25.64
C PHE A 325 30.72 -13.39 -25.81
N LYS A 326 31.07 -13.86 -27.01
CA LYS A 326 31.03 -15.26 -27.37
C LYS A 326 32.18 -15.58 -28.33
N PHE A 327 32.89 -16.70 -28.08
CA PHE A 327 33.91 -17.21 -29.01
C PHE A 327 33.26 -18.08 -30.10
N VAL A 328 33.57 -17.78 -31.35
CA VAL A 328 33.04 -18.45 -32.54
C VAL A 328 34.14 -18.55 -33.59
N GLU A 329 34.46 -19.75 -34.04
CA GLU A 329 35.43 -19.99 -35.12
C GLU A 329 36.81 -19.31 -34.91
N GLY A 330 37.28 -19.18 -33.65
CA GLY A 330 38.52 -18.49 -33.29
C GLY A 330 38.41 -16.97 -33.11
N TYR A 331 37.25 -16.39 -33.31
CA TYR A 331 36.97 -14.97 -33.04
C TYR A 331 36.19 -14.79 -31.74
N CYS A 332 36.40 -13.63 -31.10
CA CYS A 332 35.55 -13.20 -30.02
C CYS A 332 34.54 -12.15 -30.55
N LEU A 333 33.28 -12.52 -30.57
CA LEU A 333 32.17 -11.61 -30.90
C LEU A 333 31.74 -10.87 -29.64
N ILE A 334 31.67 -9.54 -29.71
CA ILE A 334 31.14 -8.67 -28.64
C ILE A 334 29.89 -7.99 -29.17
N ALA A 335 28.80 -8.06 -28.41
CA ALA A 335 27.63 -7.23 -28.60
C ALA A 335 27.56 -6.25 -27.44
N ALA A 336 27.52 -4.96 -27.73
CA ALA A 336 27.53 -3.89 -26.73
C ALA A 336 26.44 -2.85 -27.01
N MET A 337 25.84 -2.29 -25.94
CA MET A 337 24.81 -1.27 -26.01
C MET A 337 24.94 -0.32 -24.83
N PRO A 338 24.68 1.02 -25.00
CA PRO A 338 24.67 1.95 -23.89
C PRO A 338 23.73 1.51 -22.78
N VAL A 339 24.15 1.66 -21.52
CA VAL A 339 23.35 1.23 -20.34
C VAL A 339 22.01 1.97 -20.31
N ASP A 340 21.98 3.25 -20.66
CA ASP A 340 20.75 4.02 -20.69
C ASP A 340 19.74 3.48 -21.69
N GLU A 341 20.19 3.02 -22.85
CA GLU A 341 19.34 2.38 -23.85
C GLU A 341 18.89 0.99 -23.40
N ALA A 342 19.81 0.18 -22.90
CA ALA A 342 19.54 -1.18 -22.41
C ALA A 342 18.51 -1.17 -21.26
N MET A 343 18.58 -0.15 -20.39
CA MET A 343 17.73 -0.03 -19.21
C MET A 343 16.50 0.86 -19.43
N PHE A 344 16.34 1.47 -20.61
CA PHE A 344 15.26 2.42 -20.90
C PHE A 344 13.87 1.82 -20.61
N MET A 345 13.59 0.62 -21.12
CA MET A 345 12.30 -0.03 -20.91
C MET A 345 12.03 -0.34 -19.44
N ARG A 346 13.07 -0.77 -18.70
CA ARG A 346 13.00 -0.96 -17.25
C ARG A 346 12.66 0.33 -16.54
N ASP A 347 13.39 1.40 -16.83
CA ASP A 347 13.23 2.68 -16.14
C ASP A 347 11.88 3.32 -16.45
N ALA A 348 11.41 3.22 -17.69
CA ALA A 348 10.08 3.67 -18.10
C ALA A 348 8.97 2.88 -17.40
N SER A 349 9.07 1.56 -17.38
CA SER A 349 8.13 0.67 -16.68
C SER A 349 8.14 0.91 -15.17
N MET A 350 9.31 1.09 -14.57
CA MET A 350 9.48 1.35 -13.15
C MET A 350 8.86 2.71 -12.76
N LEU A 351 9.15 3.77 -13.51
CA LEU A 351 8.61 5.11 -13.26
C LEU A 351 7.08 5.11 -13.39
N THR A 352 6.57 4.48 -14.44
CA THR A 352 5.12 4.33 -14.67
C THR A 352 4.46 3.56 -13.53
N SER A 353 5.07 2.46 -13.10
CA SER A 353 4.55 1.65 -11.98
C SER A 353 4.52 2.42 -10.67
N ILE A 354 5.57 3.19 -10.35
CA ILE A 354 5.62 4.04 -9.15
C ILE A 354 4.51 5.10 -9.21
N PHE A 355 4.35 5.78 -10.33
CA PHE A 355 3.31 6.80 -10.50
C PHE A 355 1.91 6.21 -10.34
N MET A 356 1.64 5.09 -11.01
CA MET A 356 0.35 4.39 -10.90
C MET A 356 0.09 3.93 -9.47
N GLN A 357 1.08 3.38 -8.78
CA GLN A 357 0.93 2.97 -7.38
C GLN A 357 0.60 4.15 -6.48
N VAL A 358 1.29 5.29 -6.60
CA VAL A 358 0.98 6.50 -5.81
C VAL A 358 -0.46 6.94 -6.03
N LEU A 359 -0.93 7.00 -7.28
CA LEU A 359 -2.30 7.40 -7.61
C LEU A 359 -3.34 6.41 -7.07
N ILE A 360 -3.10 5.11 -7.22
CA ILE A 360 -4.00 4.06 -6.73
C ILE A 360 -4.11 4.12 -5.20
N PHE A 361 -2.99 4.22 -4.49
CA PHE A 361 -3.00 4.29 -3.03
C PHE A 361 -3.62 5.60 -2.51
N ALA A 362 -3.41 6.73 -3.23
CA ALA A 362 -4.08 7.99 -2.91
C ALA A 362 -5.61 7.88 -3.08
N ALA A 363 -6.08 7.33 -4.19
CA ALA A 363 -7.49 7.10 -4.43
C ALA A 363 -8.11 6.15 -3.39
N LEU A 364 -7.42 5.07 -3.07
CA LEU A 364 -7.83 4.10 -2.05
C LEU A 364 -7.93 4.77 -0.66
N PHE A 365 -6.96 5.61 -0.29
CA PHE A 365 -7.00 6.38 0.96
C PHE A 365 -8.23 7.27 1.04
N VAL A 366 -8.50 8.05 -0.02
CA VAL A 366 -9.67 8.94 -0.08
C VAL A 366 -10.96 8.13 0.00
N PHE A 367 -11.06 7.03 -0.75
CA PHE A 367 -12.25 6.17 -0.75
C PHE A 367 -12.53 5.57 0.64
N ILE A 368 -11.53 4.94 1.26
CA ILE A 368 -11.68 4.34 2.59
C ILE A 368 -12.00 5.41 3.64
N TYR A 369 -11.34 6.58 3.56
CA TYR A 369 -11.62 7.71 4.46
C TYR A 369 -13.08 8.17 4.36
N ILE A 370 -13.60 8.36 3.15
CA ILE A 370 -15.00 8.74 2.92
C ILE A 370 -15.95 7.67 3.48
N LEU A 371 -15.65 6.40 3.22
CA LEU A 371 -16.44 5.27 3.69
C LEU A 371 -16.52 5.22 5.22
N ILE A 372 -15.37 5.29 5.89
CA ILE A 372 -15.30 5.31 7.37
C ILE A 372 -16.03 6.53 7.94
N LYS A 373 -15.80 7.72 7.36
CA LYS A 373 -16.46 8.94 7.79
C LYS A 373 -17.99 8.82 7.69
N ARG A 374 -18.48 8.28 6.58
CA ARG A 374 -19.93 8.16 6.32
C ARG A 374 -20.59 7.06 7.16
N VAL A 375 -19.95 5.88 7.24
CA VAL A 375 -20.56 4.69 7.86
C VAL A 375 -20.37 4.70 9.38
N ILE A 376 -19.22 5.14 9.88
CA ILE A 376 -18.90 5.02 11.31
C ILE A 376 -18.98 6.38 12.02
N ILE A 377 -18.16 7.36 11.59
CA ILE A 377 -17.95 8.59 12.37
C ILE A 377 -19.22 9.41 12.47
N ASN A 378 -19.90 9.63 11.35
CA ASN A 378 -21.13 10.43 11.34
C ASN A 378 -22.25 9.79 12.16
N ASN A 379 -22.37 8.47 12.13
CA ASN A 379 -23.37 7.73 12.87
C ASN A 379 -23.08 7.71 14.38
N LEU A 380 -21.81 7.51 14.75
CA LEU A 380 -21.39 7.61 16.14
C LEU A 380 -21.62 9.01 16.72
N LYS A 381 -21.37 10.05 15.91
CA LYS A 381 -21.64 11.43 16.32
C LYS A 381 -23.13 11.65 16.57
N LYS A 382 -24.02 11.19 15.68
CA LYS A 382 -25.48 11.29 15.87
C LYS A 382 -25.95 10.63 17.17
N ILE A 383 -25.46 9.42 17.45
CA ILE A 383 -25.79 8.72 18.69
C ILE A 383 -25.31 9.52 19.91
N ASN A 384 -24.07 9.99 19.88
CA ASN A 384 -23.50 10.75 20.99
C ASN A 384 -24.23 12.07 21.24
N ASP A 385 -24.59 12.80 20.18
CA ASP A 385 -25.37 14.04 20.29
C ASP A 385 -26.76 13.77 20.88
N THR A 386 -27.42 12.67 20.51
CA THR A 386 -28.72 12.28 21.07
C THR A 386 -28.60 11.86 22.54
N LEU A 387 -27.55 11.08 22.89
CA LEU A 387 -27.27 10.73 24.28
C LEU A 387 -27.00 11.97 25.15
N GLY A 388 -26.29 12.98 24.61
CA GLY A 388 -26.11 14.27 25.29
C GLY A 388 -27.44 14.92 25.66
N ARG A 389 -28.41 14.97 24.76
CA ARG A 389 -29.78 15.50 25.03
C ARG A 389 -30.51 14.68 26.10
N ILE A 390 -30.37 13.35 26.05
CA ILE A 390 -30.97 12.47 27.07
C ILE A 390 -30.41 12.78 28.46
N THR A 391 -29.08 13.01 28.56
CA THR A 391 -28.41 13.35 29.84
C THR A 391 -28.81 14.75 30.36
N GLU A 392 -29.19 15.66 29.45
CA GLU A 392 -29.74 16.97 29.81
C GLU A 392 -31.21 16.90 30.22
N GLY A 393 -31.84 15.72 30.20
CA GLY A 393 -33.21 15.48 30.63
C GLY A 393 -34.25 15.43 29.52
N ASP A 394 -33.87 15.60 28.26
CA ASP A 394 -34.80 15.46 27.12
C ASP A 394 -35.01 13.98 26.78
N LEU A 395 -35.92 13.35 27.48
CA LEU A 395 -36.28 11.95 27.26
C LEU A 395 -37.22 11.74 26.06
N ASN A 396 -37.63 12.79 25.33
CA ASN A 396 -38.53 12.67 24.18
C ASN A 396 -37.79 12.46 22.86
N VAL A 397 -36.47 12.42 22.90
CA VAL A 397 -35.63 12.11 21.74
C VAL A 397 -35.54 10.62 21.50
N THR A 398 -35.36 10.26 20.25
CA THR A 398 -35.08 8.87 19.82
C THR A 398 -33.79 8.82 19.03
N VAL A 399 -33.04 7.78 19.24
CA VAL A 399 -31.87 7.46 18.40
C VAL A 399 -32.39 6.69 17.17
N ASP A 400 -32.15 7.25 15.97
CA ASP A 400 -32.53 6.60 14.71
C ASP A 400 -31.32 6.56 13.76
N VAL A 401 -30.45 5.58 14.00
CA VAL A 401 -29.30 5.29 13.16
C VAL A 401 -29.42 3.85 12.67
N ARG A 402 -29.76 3.68 11.37
CA ARG A 402 -30.10 2.42 10.73
C ARG A 402 -29.12 2.03 9.61
N SER A 403 -27.87 2.50 9.68
CA SER A 403 -26.88 2.32 8.61
C SER A 403 -26.38 0.90 8.45
N ASN A 404 -26.38 0.11 9.50
CA ASN A 404 -26.01 -1.30 9.57
C ASN A 404 -26.69 -1.95 10.78
N GLU A 405 -26.55 -3.25 10.93
CA GLU A 405 -27.18 -4.04 11.98
C GLU A 405 -26.74 -3.59 13.38
N GLU A 406 -25.43 -3.34 13.58
CA GLU A 406 -24.87 -2.95 14.87
C GLU A 406 -25.41 -1.59 15.35
N PHE A 407 -25.47 -0.59 14.48
CA PHE A 407 -26.06 0.70 14.84
C PHE A 407 -27.57 0.66 14.99
N SER A 408 -28.26 -0.21 14.27
CA SER A 408 -29.69 -0.44 14.43
C SER A 408 -29.98 -1.04 15.79
N SER A 409 -29.27 -2.11 16.15
CA SER A 409 -29.40 -2.75 17.48
C SER A 409 -29.09 -1.76 18.60
N LEU A 410 -27.96 -1.02 18.49
CA LEU A 410 -27.59 -0.01 19.47
C LEU A 410 -28.66 1.09 19.64
N SER A 411 -29.28 1.53 18.53
CA SER A 411 -30.37 2.51 18.56
C SER A 411 -31.58 1.96 19.29
N ASP A 412 -31.95 0.70 19.04
CA ASP A 412 -33.08 0.04 19.69
C ASP A 412 -32.83 -0.16 21.19
N ASP A 413 -31.61 -0.57 21.58
CA ASP A 413 -31.23 -0.75 22.98
C ASP A 413 -31.28 0.57 23.77
N ILE A 414 -30.77 1.66 23.18
CA ILE A 414 -30.84 2.99 23.79
C ILE A 414 -32.31 3.44 23.93
N ASN A 415 -33.12 3.32 22.90
CA ASN A 415 -34.51 3.71 22.92
C ASN A 415 -35.32 2.89 23.96
N SER A 416 -35.05 1.60 24.08
CA SER A 416 -35.64 0.72 25.10
C SER A 416 -35.23 1.14 26.52
N THR A 417 -33.96 1.52 26.70
CA THR A 417 -33.46 2.03 27.98
C THR A 417 -34.15 3.34 28.35
N VAL A 418 -34.32 4.28 27.41
CA VAL A 418 -35.04 5.56 27.62
C VAL A 418 -36.52 5.31 27.95
N ALA A 419 -37.16 4.38 27.24
CA ALA A 419 -38.56 4.04 27.53
C ALA A 419 -38.72 3.45 28.95
N THR A 420 -37.79 2.59 29.37
CA THR A 420 -37.76 2.02 30.72
C THR A 420 -37.55 3.11 31.78
N LEU A 421 -36.62 4.05 31.53
CA LEU A 421 -36.37 5.19 32.42
C LEU A 421 -37.60 6.10 32.57
N LYS A 422 -38.27 6.40 31.46
CA LYS A 422 -39.56 7.16 31.50
C LYS A 422 -40.60 6.47 32.37
N ARG A 423 -40.76 5.16 32.20
CA ARG A 423 -41.68 4.37 33.01
C ARG A 423 -41.34 4.46 34.49
N TYR A 424 -40.08 4.29 34.87
CA TYR A 424 -39.68 4.39 36.27
C TYR A 424 -39.93 5.80 36.88
N ILE A 425 -39.67 6.85 36.11
CA ILE A 425 -39.98 8.23 36.54
C ILE A 425 -41.48 8.41 36.74
N ALA A 426 -42.32 7.95 35.82
CA ALA A 426 -43.76 8.03 35.94
C ALA A 426 -44.31 7.21 37.12
N GLU A 427 -43.81 6.00 37.31
CA GLU A 427 -44.17 5.13 38.45
C GLU A 427 -43.78 5.77 39.79
N ALA A 428 -42.57 6.38 39.86
CA ALA A 428 -42.12 7.10 41.06
C ALA A 428 -42.96 8.33 41.35
N ALA A 429 -43.31 9.11 40.34
CA ALA A 429 -44.22 10.25 40.48
C ALA A 429 -45.62 9.84 40.98
N ALA A 430 -46.22 8.83 40.34
CA ALA A 430 -47.52 8.31 40.73
C ALA A 430 -47.52 7.73 42.16
N ARG A 431 -46.42 7.16 42.61
CA ARG A 431 -46.28 6.68 43.98
C ARG A 431 -46.23 7.84 44.97
N ILE A 432 -45.47 8.88 44.68
CA ILE A 432 -45.42 10.10 45.51
C ILE A 432 -46.81 10.75 45.59
N ASP A 433 -47.51 10.90 44.47
CA ASP A 433 -48.86 11.49 44.44
C ASP A 433 -49.83 10.68 45.31
N LYS A 434 -49.75 9.33 45.26
CA LYS A 434 -50.58 8.48 46.08
C LYS A 434 -50.25 8.59 47.58
N GLU A 435 -48.96 8.67 47.94
CA GLU A 435 -48.56 8.89 49.34
C GLU A 435 -49.04 10.22 49.87
N LEU A 436 -48.98 11.27 49.06
CA LEU A 436 -49.51 12.60 49.40
C LEU A 436 -51.04 12.61 49.54
N GLU A 437 -51.76 11.90 48.69
CA GLU A 437 -53.23 11.77 48.83
C GLU A 437 -53.59 11.06 50.13
N TYR A 438 -52.89 10.00 50.54
CA TYR A 438 -53.06 9.38 51.85
C TYR A 438 -52.77 10.33 52.99
N ALA A 439 -51.71 11.12 52.92
CA ALA A 439 -51.37 12.14 53.93
C ALA A 439 -52.50 13.18 54.06
N LYS A 440 -53.08 13.62 52.94
CA LYS A 440 -54.23 14.53 52.90
C LYS A 440 -55.47 13.94 53.59
N GLN A 441 -55.78 12.68 53.30
CA GLN A 441 -56.91 12.01 53.94
C GLN A 441 -56.71 11.89 55.45
N ILE A 442 -55.53 11.59 55.91
CA ILE A 442 -55.19 11.53 57.35
C ILE A 442 -55.34 12.91 57.97
N GLN A 443 -54.81 13.95 57.34
CA GLN A 443 -54.96 15.31 57.86
C GLN A 443 -56.40 15.79 57.96
N LEU A 444 -57.18 15.60 56.90
CA LEU A 444 -58.60 15.93 56.90
C LEU A 444 -59.38 15.15 57.94
N SER A 445 -59.05 13.90 58.17
CA SER A 445 -59.70 13.10 59.21
C SER A 445 -59.42 13.56 60.65
N ALA A 446 -58.35 14.32 60.81
CA ALA A 446 -57.98 14.86 62.10
C ALA A 446 -58.76 16.18 62.42
N LEU A 447 -59.32 16.81 61.40
CA LEU A 447 -60.16 17.99 61.59
C LEU A 447 -61.61 17.59 61.99
N PRO A 448 -62.25 18.36 62.87
CA PRO A 448 -63.64 18.04 63.25
C PRO A 448 -64.59 18.22 62.04
N THR A 449 -65.44 17.22 61.83
CA THR A 449 -66.39 17.14 60.71
C THR A 449 -67.85 17.36 61.21
N ASN A 450 -68.05 17.09 62.48
CA ASN A 450 -69.40 17.20 63.09
C ASN A 450 -69.50 18.56 63.83
N PHE A 451 -70.16 19.48 63.19
CA PHE A 451 -70.33 20.81 63.72
C PHE A 451 -71.55 20.88 64.67
N PRO A 452 -71.35 21.28 65.91
CA PRO A 452 -72.53 21.42 66.83
C PRO A 452 -73.46 22.55 66.39
N THR A 453 -74.70 22.24 66.40
CA THR A 453 -75.79 23.23 66.11
C THR A 453 -76.72 23.29 67.29
N GLY A 454 -77.17 24.48 67.72
CA GLY A 454 -78.20 24.70 68.69
C GLY A 454 -79.32 25.51 68.12
N GLU A 455 -80.34 25.78 68.92
CA GLU A 455 -81.48 26.65 68.47
C GLU A 455 -81.00 28.06 68.14
N ASP A 456 -80.00 28.56 68.86
CA ASP A 456 -79.51 29.92 68.76
C ASP A 456 -78.13 30.09 68.12
N TYR A 457 -77.46 28.99 67.70
CA TYR A 457 -76.14 29.05 67.10
C TYR A 457 -75.90 27.97 66.09
N SER A 458 -74.99 28.24 65.10
CA SER A 458 -74.48 27.34 64.09
C SER A 458 -73.02 27.59 63.88
N ILE A 459 -72.20 26.54 63.87
CA ILE A 459 -70.80 26.59 63.65
C ILE A 459 -70.49 25.94 62.30
N TYR A 460 -69.61 26.55 61.49
CA TYR A 460 -69.05 26.00 60.26
C TYR A 460 -67.61 26.41 60.13
N ALA A 461 -66.79 25.51 59.72
CA ALA A 461 -65.43 25.77 59.37
C ALA A 461 -64.96 24.83 58.22
N GLN A 462 -64.09 25.33 57.40
CA GLN A 462 -63.49 24.56 56.30
C GLN A 462 -62.01 24.93 56.13
N MET A 463 -61.21 23.96 55.85
CA MET A 463 -59.80 24.16 55.52
C MET A 463 -59.55 23.69 54.06
N ILE A 464 -58.91 24.52 53.27
CA ILE A 464 -58.48 24.24 51.91
C ILE A 464 -56.94 24.44 51.87
N ALA A 465 -56.23 23.38 51.80
CA ALA A 465 -54.73 23.40 51.75
C ALA A 465 -54.23 23.99 50.44
N ALA A 466 -53.23 24.83 50.45
CA ALA A 466 -52.55 25.40 49.25
C ALA A 466 -51.74 24.39 48.47
N LYS A 467 -51.42 23.24 49.03
CA LYS A 467 -50.81 22.04 48.42
C LYS A 467 -51.70 20.86 48.79
N GLU A 468 -51.20 19.64 48.49
CA GLU A 468 -51.90 18.39 48.83
C GLU A 468 -52.23 18.32 50.34
N VAL A 469 -51.29 18.79 51.18
CA VAL A 469 -51.43 18.93 52.64
C VAL A 469 -51.02 20.34 53.07
N GLY A 470 -51.52 20.86 54.17
CA GLY A 470 -51.30 22.21 54.62
C GLY A 470 -50.95 22.36 56.12
N GLY A 471 -50.56 23.58 56.53
CA GLY A 471 -50.33 23.94 57.90
C GLY A 471 -51.54 24.47 58.62
N ASP A 472 -52.53 24.99 57.88
CA ASP A 472 -53.79 25.56 58.44
C ASP A 472 -54.61 24.51 59.14
N PHE A 473 -55.25 24.89 60.26
CA PHE A 473 -56.19 24.03 60.90
C PHE A 473 -57.23 24.82 61.71
N TYR A 474 -58.33 24.22 61.93
CA TYR A 474 -59.34 24.67 62.86
C TYR A 474 -59.74 23.59 63.82
N ASP A 475 -60.21 23.95 65.01
CA ASP A 475 -60.83 23.00 65.96
C ASP A 475 -61.92 23.72 66.80
N PHE A 476 -62.73 22.93 67.45
CA PHE A 476 -63.65 23.41 68.41
C PHE A 476 -63.85 22.33 69.49
N TYR A 477 -64.00 22.82 70.72
CA TYR A 477 -64.11 21.93 71.91
C TYR A 477 -65.33 22.38 72.74
N LYS A 478 -66.14 21.43 73.18
CA LYS A 478 -67.18 21.63 74.18
C LYS A 478 -66.53 21.53 75.58
N LEU A 479 -66.39 22.67 76.26
CA LEU A 479 -65.72 22.75 77.56
C LEU A 479 -66.66 22.58 78.75
N GLY A 480 -67.90 22.35 78.50
CA GLY A 480 -68.99 22.17 79.45
C GLY A 480 -70.34 22.15 78.76
N ASP A 481 -71.43 22.24 79.50
CA ASP A 481 -72.76 22.14 78.89
C ASP A 481 -73.12 23.42 78.11
N THR A 482 -72.51 24.56 78.49
CA THR A 482 -72.85 25.91 77.92
C THR A 482 -71.65 26.59 77.25
N THR A 483 -70.45 25.99 77.22
CA THR A 483 -69.26 26.70 76.76
C THR A 483 -68.59 25.92 75.63
N VAL A 484 -68.25 26.64 74.56
CA VAL A 484 -67.51 26.11 73.37
C VAL A 484 -66.32 26.97 73.11
N ALA A 485 -65.16 26.34 72.93
CA ALA A 485 -63.96 26.98 72.43
C ALA A 485 -63.77 26.76 70.95
N PHE A 486 -63.28 27.78 70.21
CA PHE A 486 -62.93 27.76 68.80
C PHE A 486 -61.50 28.06 68.62
N LEU A 487 -60.83 27.31 67.73
CA LEU A 487 -59.44 27.50 67.39
C LEU A 487 -59.32 27.64 65.86
N ALA A 488 -58.58 28.67 65.47
CA ALA A 488 -58.07 28.76 64.08
C ALA A 488 -56.53 29.00 64.14
N ALA A 489 -55.82 28.28 63.40
CA ALA A 489 -54.36 28.34 63.45
C ALA A 489 -53.71 28.05 62.09
N ASP A 490 -52.54 28.65 61.88
CA ASP A 490 -51.68 28.49 60.68
C ASP A 490 -50.24 28.18 61.08
N VAL A 491 -49.72 27.12 60.57
CA VAL A 491 -48.34 26.67 60.78
C VAL A 491 -47.45 27.23 59.71
N SER A 492 -46.28 27.74 60.09
CA SER A 492 -45.28 28.23 59.16
C SER A 492 -44.85 27.15 58.16
N GLY A 493 -44.66 27.56 56.88
CA GLY A 493 -44.26 26.64 55.79
C GLY A 493 -45.44 26.05 55.06
N LYS A 494 -45.20 25.03 54.21
CA LYS A 494 -46.19 24.37 53.38
C LYS A 494 -45.86 22.89 53.16
N GLY A 495 -46.84 22.08 52.82
CA GLY A 495 -46.66 20.67 52.54
C GLY A 495 -46.45 19.79 53.77
N ILE A 496 -45.83 18.65 53.62
CA ILE A 496 -45.71 17.61 54.65
C ILE A 496 -45.14 18.10 56.00
N PRO A 497 -44.05 18.89 56.06
CA PRO A 497 -43.51 19.38 57.36
C PRO A 497 -44.54 20.21 58.13
N ALA A 498 -45.23 21.14 57.43
CA ALA A 498 -46.26 21.97 58.04
C ALA A 498 -47.46 21.14 58.50
N ALA A 499 -47.92 20.17 57.73
CA ALA A 499 -49.00 19.26 58.09
C ALA A 499 -48.66 18.40 59.32
N MET A 500 -47.43 17.87 59.44
CA MET A 500 -47.01 17.11 60.60
C MET A 500 -46.96 18.00 61.87
N PHE A 501 -46.40 19.20 61.74
CA PHE A 501 -46.36 20.15 62.87
C PHE A 501 -47.74 20.59 63.27
N MET A 502 -48.65 20.79 62.32
CA MET A 502 -50.08 21.07 62.53
C MET A 502 -50.73 20.00 63.40
N MET A 503 -50.54 18.70 63.06
CA MET A 503 -51.11 17.59 63.86
C MET A 503 -50.63 17.61 65.30
N THR A 504 -49.33 17.93 65.54
CA THR A 504 -48.73 18.04 66.84
C THR A 504 -49.33 19.25 67.62
N ALA A 505 -49.35 20.42 66.97
CA ALA A 505 -49.87 21.66 67.59
C ALA A 505 -51.38 21.53 67.93
N LYS A 506 -52.14 20.99 66.99
CA LYS A 506 -53.55 20.71 67.23
C LYS A 506 -53.82 19.82 68.44
N THR A 507 -53.09 18.74 68.54
CA THR A 507 -53.22 17.76 69.64
C THR A 507 -52.85 18.39 70.98
N ILE A 508 -51.73 19.14 71.08
CA ILE A 508 -51.27 19.82 72.26
C ILE A 508 -52.28 20.88 72.72
N ILE A 509 -52.75 21.72 71.82
CA ILE A 509 -53.69 22.80 72.14
C ILE A 509 -55.05 22.19 72.59
N LYS A 510 -55.50 21.14 71.93
CA LYS A 510 -56.72 20.42 72.31
C LYS A 510 -56.67 19.89 73.74
N ASP A 511 -55.62 19.08 74.04
CA ASP A 511 -55.41 18.49 75.36
C ASP A 511 -55.41 19.54 76.49
N LEU A 512 -54.73 20.69 76.23
CA LEU A 512 -54.65 21.78 77.18
C LEU A 512 -56.05 22.52 77.33
N ALA A 513 -56.78 22.72 76.24
CA ALA A 513 -58.08 23.31 76.28
C ALA A 513 -59.13 22.48 77.05
N GLU A 514 -59.11 21.16 76.82
CA GLU A 514 -60.01 20.23 77.53
C GLU A 514 -59.73 20.13 79.03
N SER A 515 -58.54 20.54 79.46
CA SER A 515 -58.19 20.56 80.88
C SER A 515 -58.81 21.71 81.68
N GLY A 516 -59.55 22.64 81.01
CA GLY A 516 -60.25 23.76 81.63
C GLY A 516 -59.31 24.94 82.02
N MET A 517 -58.17 25.08 81.43
CA MET A 517 -57.25 26.19 81.63
C MET A 517 -57.72 27.49 80.96
N ALA A 518 -57.30 28.65 81.47
CA ALA A 518 -57.49 29.92 80.80
C ALA A 518 -56.73 30.00 79.45
N VAL A 519 -57.24 30.72 78.45
CA VAL A 519 -56.65 30.78 77.11
C VAL A 519 -55.17 31.20 77.09
N ASN A 520 -54.82 32.17 77.94
CA ASN A 520 -53.43 32.63 78.11
C ASN A 520 -52.49 31.47 78.59
N ASP A 521 -52.93 30.65 79.54
CA ASP A 521 -52.20 29.54 80.08
C ASP A 521 -52.10 28.38 79.08
N ILE A 522 -53.16 28.15 78.26
CA ILE A 522 -53.18 27.20 77.16
C ILE A 522 -52.05 27.55 76.17
N PHE A 523 -51.99 28.78 75.69
CA PHE A 523 -51.00 29.17 74.70
C PHE A 523 -49.57 29.22 75.28
N THR A 524 -49.43 29.66 76.54
CA THR A 524 -48.11 29.63 77.20
C THR A 524 -47.55 28.22 77.25
N ARG A 525 -48.35 27.27 77.76
CA ARG A 525 -47.94 25.86 77.83
C ARG A 525 -47.81 25.17 76.49
N ALA A 526 -48.67 25.50 75.52
CA ALA A 526 -48.57 25.01 74.16
C ALA A 526 -47.22 25.45 73.52
N ASN A 527 -46.88 26.73 73.69
CA ASN A 527 -45.65 27.29 73.20
C ASN A 527 -44.41 26.57 73.83
N GLU A 528 -44.38 26.39 75.17
CA GLU A 528 -43.35 25.64 75.83
C GLU A 528 -43.16 24.23 75.24
N LYS A 529 -44.26 23.48 75.12
CA LYS A 529 -44.22 22.12 74.58
C LYS A 529 -43.84 22.05 73.09
N LEU A 530 -44.28 23.02 72.30
CA LEU A 530 -43.92 23.06 70.87
C LEU A 530 -42.46 23.47 70.63
N CYS A 531 -41.86 24.25 71.58
CA CYS A 531 -40.45 24.62 71.49
C CYS A 531 -39.51 23.50 71.92
N GLU A 532 -39.92 22.53 72.76
CA GLU A 532 -39.07 21.52 73.35
C GLU A 532 -38.27 20.67 72.33
N ASN A 533 -38.81 20.37 71.16
CA ASN A 533 -38.16 19.54 70.13
C ASN A 533 -38.38 20.13 68.72
N ASN A 534 -38.28 21.41 68.54
CA ASN A 534 -38.57 22.13 67.30
C ASN A 534 -37.26 22.45 66.55
N GLU A 535 -36.50 21.42 66.13
CA GLU A 535 -35.28 21.57 65.33
C GLU A 535 -35.51 22.15 63.93
N ALA A 536 -36.76 22.13 63.48
CA ALA A 536 -37.13 22.66 62.17
C ALA A 536 -37.51 24.17 62.21
N ASP A 537 -37.36 24.83 63.34
CA ASP A 537 -37.71 26.25 63.55
C ASP A 537 -39.14 26.60 63.07
N MET A 538 -40.08 25.69 63.21
CA MET A 538 -41.46 25.90 62.81
C MET A 538 -42.24 26.63 63.91
N PHE A 539 -43.15 27.47 63.52
CA PHE A 539 -44.04 28.15 64.47
C PHE A 539 -45.50 28.07 64.01
N VAL A 540 -46.40 28.31 64.97
CA VAL A 540 -47.83 28.35 64.76
C VAL A 540 -48.38 29.73 65.18
N THR A 541 -49.10 30.34 64.29
CA THR A 541 -50.01 31.46 64.64
C THR A 541 -51.36 30.90 64.95
N ALA A 542 -51.88 31.21 66.10
CA ALA A 542 -53.18 30.69 66.55
C ALA A 542 -54.06 31.75 67.22
N TRP A 543 -55.32 31.61 66.96
CA TRP A 543 -56.36 32.34 67.61
C TRP A 543 -57.36 31.39 68.30
N MET A 544 -57.72 31.66 69.56
CA MET A 544 -58.73 30.89 70.32
C MET A 544 -59.71 31.79 71.02
N GLY A 545 -60.98 31.50 70.91
CA GLY A 545 -62.07 32.15 71.63
C GLY A 545 -62.87 31.11 72.39
N ILE A 546 -63.34 31.48 73.57
CA ILE A 546 -64.28 30.68 74.37
C ILE A 546 -65.61 31.42 74.46
N LEU A 547 -66.64 30.83 73.91
CA LEU A 547 -67.99 31.37 73.87
C LEU A 547 -68.86 30.68 74.92
N ASP A 548 -69.48 31.50 75.78
CA ASP A 548 -70.62 31.07 76.62
C ASP A 548 -71.92 31.14 75.84
N LEU A 549 -72.52 29.96 75.60
CA LEU A 549 -73.73 29.84 74.78
C LEU A 549 -74.99 30.39 75.46
N GLN A 550 -75.00 30.57 76.82
CA GLN A 550 -76.14 31.15 77.54
C GLN A 550 -76.12 32.71 77.55
N THR A 551 -74.96 33.28 77.69
CA THR A 551 -74.81 34.74 77.84
C THR A 551 -74.40 35.43 76.52
N GLY A 552 -73.87 34.64 75.51
CA GLY A 552 -73.32 35.15 74.30
C GLY A 552 -71.96 35.87 74.48
N ASN A 553 -71.34 35.81 75.65
CA ASN A 553 -70.06 36.42 75.90
C ASN A 553 -68.88 35.48 75.40
N MET A 554 -67.93 36.15 74.75
CA MET A 554 -66.71 35.50 74.29
C MET A 554 -65.47 35.98 75.03
#